data_d8d936dd04607b06976e47233d33e995
#
_entry.id   d8d936dd04607b06976e47233d33e995
#
_cell.length_a   1.000
_cell.length_b   1.000
_cell.length_c   1.000
_cell.angle_alpha   90.00
_cell.angle_beta   90.00
_cell.angle_gamma   90.00
#
_symmetry.space_group_name_H-M   'P 1'
#
loop_
_entity.id
_entity.type
_entity.pdbx_description
1 polymer ?
#
loop_
_entity_poly.entity_id
_entity_poly.type
_entity_poly.pdbx_seq_one_letter_code
_entity_poly.pdbx_strand_id
1 'polypeptide(L)'
;MRLAEKVAMVTGGGAGIGRAIVLALAREGADILVADIQLGTAETVAKEVRDCGRRAAAIPVDVTQEAQVQRAIADGIRQFGRIDILVNNAGVIPGIGHPFTRQTEADWDRVYNVNVKSIFFTCKAIAPHFIERKSGKMINIASIAGPLASPTMPSYSVSKMGVITFTRILAKELAAYNVNVNAICPGLLWTDMWKSIGEVLRATNPAYRDLTTRQMFEKRVEEWVPLKREQTPEDIGSAAVFLASEEARNITGQALMVDGGVVMH
;
A
#
# COMPACT_ATOMS: atom_id res chain seq x y z
N MET A 1 18.64 -14.43 -2.31
CA MET A 1 17.62 -13.47 -2.80
C MET A 1 16.30 -14.23 -2.95
N ARG A 2 15.31 -13.87 -2.13
CA ARG A 2 14.00 -14.55 -2.06
C ARG A 2 13.12 -14.33 -3.30
N LEU A 3 13.39 -13.27 -4.07
CA LEU A 3 12.59 -12.85 -5.22
C LEU A 3 13.41 -12.80 -6.52
N ALA A 4 14.47 -13.62 -6.60
CA ALA A 4 15.28 -13.73 -7.83
C ALA A 4 14.37 -14.05 -9.03
N GLU A 5 14.62 -13.37 -10.15
CA GLU A 5 13.87 -13.53 -11.41
C GLU A 5 12.38 -13.17 -11.36
N LYS A 6 11.87 -12.57 -10.26
CA LYS A 6 10.51 -12.07 -10.17
C LYS A 6 10.42 -10.64 -10.71
N VAL A 7 9.24 -10.29 -11.20
CA VAL A 7 8.91 -8.92 -11.62
C VAL A 7 7.76 -8.43 -10.74
N ALA A 8 7.97 -7.28 -10.09
CA ALA A 8 6.97 -6.66 -9.23
C ALA A 8 6.50 -5.32 -9.79
N MET A 9 5.21 -5.07 -9.76
CA MET A 9 4.60 -3.76 -9.99
C MET A 9 4.09 -3.19 -8.68
N VAL A 10 4.47 -1.94 -8.36
CA VAL A 10 4.06 -1.25 -7.14
C VAL A 10 3.38 0.06 -7.49
N THR A 11 2.10 0.22 -7.13
CA THR A 11 1.36 1.48 -7.33
C THR A 11 1.65 2.47 -6.20
N GLY A 12 1.73 3.77 -6.52
CA GLY A 12 2.19 4.77 -5.55
C GLY A 12 3.63 4.49 -5.10
N GLY A 13 4.46 3.95 -6.01
CA GLY A 13 5.82 3.50 -5.73
C GLY A 13 6.86 4.62 -5.63
N GLY A 14 6.51 5.86 -5.97
CA GLY A 14 7.42 6.99 -6.04
C GLY A 14 7.80 7.62 -4.70
N ALA A 15 7.13 7.28 -3.59
CA ALA A 15 7.39 7.90 -2.30
C ALA A 15 6.98 7.00 -1.10
N GLY A 16 7.40 7.38 0.09
CA GLY A 16 6.93 6.84 1.37
C GLY A 16 7.01 5.31 1.47
N ILE A 17 5.91 4.70 1.87
CA ILE A 17 5.79 3.23 2.01
C ILE A 17 6.01 2.54 0.66
N GLY A 18 5.46 3.09 -0.44
CA GLY A 18 5.63 2.52 -1.77
C GLY A 18 7.09 2.44 -2.20
N ARG A 19 7.86 3.52 -2.01
CA ARG A 19 9.30 3.52 -2.28
C ARG A 19 10.04 2.47 -1.45
N ALA A 20 9.74 2.37 -0.14
CA ALA A 20 10.37 1.38 0.73
C ALA A 20 10.06 -0.05 0.29
N ILE A 21 8.83 -0.34 -0.12
CA ILE A 21 8.44 -1.64 -0.68
C ILE A 21 9.22 -1.92 -1.97
N VAL A 22 9.28 -0.95 -2.91
CA VAL A 22 10.04 -1.07 -4.15
C VAL A 22 11.49 -1.46 -3.88
N LEU A 23 12.17 -0.72 -2.98
CA LEU A 23 13.56 -0.98 -2.67
C LEU A 23 13.77 -2.31 -1.92
N ALA A 24 12.84 -2.70 -1.05
CA ALA A 24 12.91 -3.98 -0.35
C ALA A 24 12.78 -5.16 -1.33
N LEU A 25 11.82 -5.11 -2.26
CA LEU A 25 11.64 -6.13 -3.30
C LEU A 25 12.86 -6.21 -4.23
N ALA A 26 13.42 -5.07 -4.62
CA ALA A 26 14.60 -4.99 -5.48
C ALA A 26 15.85 -5.61 -4.80
N ARG A 27 16.10 -5.31 -3.53
CA ARG A 27 17.21 -5.89 -2.74
C ARG A 27 17.11 -7.41 -2.64
N GLU A 28 15.92 -7.96 -2.71
CA GLU A 28 15.67 -9.41 -2.73
C GLU A 28 15.64 -10.02 -4.14
N GLY A 29 16.00 -9.25 -5.15
CA GLY A 29 16.26 -9.75 -6.49
C GLY A 29 15.13 -9.52 -7.51
N ALA A 30 14.05 -8.84 -7.15
CA ALA A 30 12.99 -8.53 -8.09
C ALA A 30 13.38 -7.40 -9.05
N ASP A 31 12.94 -7.49 -10.30
CA ASP A 31 12.85 -6.38 -11.23
C ASP A 31 11.57 -5.58 -10.97
N ILE A 32 11.59 -4.26 -11.14
CA ILE A 32 10.51 -3.42 -10.61
C ILE A 32 9.88 -2.52 -11.68
N LEU A 33 8.54 -2.48 -11.66
CA LEU A 33 7.71 -1.49 -12.32
C LEU A 33 7.21 -0.50 -11.26
N VAL A 34 7.77 0.70 -11.25
CA VAL A 34 7.36 1.77 -10.33
C VAL A 34 6.22 2.53 -10.96
N ALA A 35 4.99 2.27 -10.52
CA ALA A 35 3.80 2.91 -11.04
C ALA A 35 3.37 4.07 -10.11
N ASP A 36 3.33 5.28 -10.63
CA ASP A 36 2.94 6.46 -9.86
C ASP A 36 2.26 7.51 -10.75
N ILE A 37 1.42 8.36 -10.17
CA ILE A 37 0.83 9.49 -10.88
C ILE A 37 1.90 10.56 -11.18
N GLN A 38 2.95 10.65 -10.35
CA GLN A 38 4.07 11.57 -10.51
C GLN A 38 5.25 10.85 -11.14
N LEU A 39 5.40 10.97 -12.45
CA LEU A 39 6.47 10.31 -13.20
C LEU A 39 7.87 10.64 -12.65
N GLY A 40 8.14 11.89 -12.25
CA GLY A 40 9.45 12.31 -11.77
C GLY A 40 9.90 11.59 -10.48
N THR A 41 8.97 11.38 -9.53
CA THR A 41 9.26 10.62 -8.31
C THR A 41 9.44 9.12 -8.62
N ALA A 42 8.62 8.57 -9.52
CA ALA A 42 8.75 7.19 -9.98
C ALA A 42 10.09 6.93 -10.67
N GLU A 43 10.56 7.86 -11.53
CA GLU A 43 11.87 7.76 -12.19
C GLU A 43 13.03 7.81 -11.20
N THR A 44 12.92 8.65 -10.17
CA THR A 44 13.93 8.73 -9.12
C THR A 44 14.06 7.37 -8.41
N VAL A 45 12.94 6.74 -8.02
CA VAL A 45 12.95 5.44 -7.36
C VAL A 45 13.39 4.32 -8.34
N ALA A 46 12.96 4.37 -9.60
CA ALA A 46 13.40 3.42 -10.60
C ALA A 46 14.93 3.50 -10.82
N LYS A 47 15.53 4.71 -10.75
CA LYS A 47 16.98 4.87 -10.76
C LYS A 47 17.64 4.21 -9.56
N GLU A 48 17.13 4.40 -8.35
CA GLU A 48 17.63 3.74 -7.13
C GLU A 48 17.61 2.21 -7.27
N VAL A 49 16.57 1.64 -7.87
CA VAL A 49 16.49 0.20 -8.16
C VAL A 49 17.58 -0.23 -9.14
N ARG A 50 17.82 0.54 -10.21
CA ARG A 50 18.90 0.26 -11.18
C ARG A 50 20.28 0.36 -10.53
N ASP A 51 20.48 1.30 -9.64
CA ASP A 51 21.73 1.45 -8.86
C ASP A 51 21.97 0.24 -7.93
N CYS A 52 20.92 -0.49 -7.54
CA CYS A 52 20.99 -1.78 -6.84
C CYS A 52 21.22 -2.99 -7.78
N GLY A 53 21.45 -2.78 -9.07
CA GLY A 53 21.71 -3.84 -10.04
C GLY A 53 20.47 -4.59 -10.54
N ARG A 54 19.27 -4.03 -10.36
CA ARG A 54 18.01 -4.61 -10.87
C ARG A 54 17.44 -3.79 -12.03
N ARG A 55 16.65 -4.44 -12.90
CA ARG A 55 15.94 -3.71 -13.94
C ARG A 55 14.78 -2.95 -13.31
N ALA A 56 14.56 -1.71 -13.74
CA ALA A 56 13.39 -0.95 -13.33
C ALA A 56 12.92 0.01 -14.42
N ALA A 57 11.62 0.20 -14.48
CA ALA A 57 10.95 1.22 -15.27
C ALA A 57 9.92 1.98 -14.44
N ALA A 58 9.80 3.27 -14.70
CA ALA A 58 8.74 4.11 -14.16
C ALA A 58 7.56 4.14 -15.15
N ILE A 59 6.35 4.01 -14.63
CA ILE A 59 5.12 4.04 -15.44
C ILE A 59 4.17 5.10 -14.85
N PRO A 60 3.88 6.17 -15.58
CA PRO A 60 2.89 7.16 -15.13
C PRO A 60 1.49 6.55 -15.20
N VAL A 61 0.78 6.53 -14.09
CA VAL A 61 -0.59 6.01 -14.02
C VAL A 61 -1.41 6.69 -12.94
N ASP A 62 -2.55 7.24 -13.33
CA ASP A 62 -3.63 7.54 -12.39
C ASP A 62 -4.44 6.25 -12.18
N VAL A 63 -4.31 5.66 -10.99
CA VAL A 63 -4.97 4.40 -10.62
C VAL A 63 -6.49 4.49 -10.56
N THR A 64 -7.06 5.70 -10.58
CA THR A 64 -8.51 5.92 -10.66
C THR A 64 -9.05 5.79 -12.08
N GLN A 65 -8.17 5.71 -13.08
CA GLN A 65 -8.51 5.63 -14.50
C GLN A 65 -8.29 4.20 -15.03
N GLU A 66 -9.35 3.41 -15.15
CA GLU A 66 -9.26 1.99 -15.54
C GLU A 66 -8.44 1.78 -16.81
N ALA A 67 -8.65 2.62 -17.84
CA ALA A 67 -7.93 2.51 -19.10
C ALA A 67 -6.42 2.77 -18.97
N GLN A 68 -6.00 3.66 -18.04
CA GLN A 68 -4.57 3.86 -17.76
C GLN A 68 -3.97 2.66 -17.04
N VAL A 69 -4.70 2.09 -16.08
CA VAL A 69 -4.29 0.89 -15.34
C VAL A 69 -4.10 -0.29 -16.30
N GLN A 70 -5.05 -0.54 -17.19
CA GLN A 70 -4.95 -1.60 -18.19
C GLN A 70 -3.72 -1.42 -19.07
N ARG A 71 -3.48 -0.21 -19.59
CA ARG A 71 -2.29 0.09 -20.39
C ARG A 71 -0.99 -0.11 -19.59
N ALA A 72 -0.92 0.40 -18.36
CA ALA A 72 0.27 0.28 -17.52
C ALA A 72 0.66 -1.19 -17.27
N ILE A 73 -0.32 -2.06 -17.00
CA ILE A 73 -0.09 -3.49 -16.80
C ILE A 73 0.34 -4.16 -18.11
N ALA A 74 -0.33 -3.88 -19.24
CA ALA A 74 0.04 -4.43 -20.54
C ALA A 74 1.44 -4.00 -20.97
N ASP A 75 1.79 -2.74 -20.78
CA ASP A 75 3.12 -2.20 -21.07
C ASP A 75 4.20 -2.84 -20.18
N GLY A 76 3.89 -3.03 -18.90
CA GLY A 76 4.76 -3.73 -17.97
C GLY A 76 5.03 -5.17 -18.38
N ILE A 77 4.00 -5.92 -18.74
CA ILE A 77 4.14 -7.30 -19.24
C ILE A 77 4.96 -7.32 -20.54
N ARG A 78 4.71 -6.39 -21.47
CA ARG A 78 5.46 -6.29 -22.72
C ARG A 78 6.94 -6.00 -22.47
N GLN A 79 7.27 -5.10 -21.53
CA GLN A 79 8.64 -4.67 -21.26
C GLN A 79 9.48 -5.69 -20.48
N PHE A 80 8.85 -6.40 -19.53
CA PHE A 80 9.53 -7.34 -18.63
C PHE A 80 9.24 -8.80 -18.93
N GLY A 81 8.33 -9.08 -19.88
CA GLY A 81 7.90 -10.43 -20.25
C GLY A 81 6.82 -10.99 -19.32
N ARG A 82 6.72 -10.48 -18.08
CA ARG A 82 5.75 -10.91 -17.06
C ARG A 82 5.64 -9.92 -15.93
N ILE A 83 4.61 -10.06 -15.11
CA ILE A 83 4.50 -9.53 -13.75
C ILE A 83 4.17 -10.72 -12.85
N ASP A 84 4.89 -10.91 -11.74
CA ASP A 84 4.69 -11.99 -10.77
C ASP A 84 4.05 -11.47 -9.47
N ILE A 85 4.29 -10.19 -9.14
CA ILE A 85 3.88 -9.57 -7.90
C ILE A 85 3.21 -8.24 -8.22
N LEU A 86 2.00 -8.04 -7.70
CA LEU A 86 1.31 -6.74 -7.71
C LEU A 86 1.18 -6.21 -6.29
N VAL A 87 1.69 -5.01 -6.03
CA VAL A 87 1.49 -4.30 -4.77
C VAL A 87 0.60 -3.09 -5.00
N ASN A 88 -0.60 -3.12 -4.46
CA ASN A 88 -1.55 -2.01 -4.45
C ASN A 88 -1.29 -1.14 -3.23
N ASN A 89 -0.47 -0.10 -3.40
CA ASN A 89 -0.09 0.80 -2.32
C ASN A 89 -0.65 2.22 -2.47
N ALA A 90 -1.00 2.67 -3.67
CA ALA A 90 -1.57 3.99 -3.88
C ALA A 90 -2.76 4.25 -2.93
N GLY A 91 -2.74 5.41 -2.26
CA GLY A 91 -3.78 5.74 -1.28
C GLY A 91 -3.75 7.20 -0.85
N VAL A 92 -4.91 7.71 -0.42
CA VAL A 92 -5.12 9.08 0.05
C VAL A 92 -5.96 9.10 1.32
N ILE A 93 -5.89 10.22 2.06
CA ILE A 93 -6.64 10.43 3.31
C ILE A 93 -7.20 11.87 3.39
N PRO A 94 -8.13 12.28 2.52
CA PRO A 94 -8.80 13.56 2.63
C PRO A 94 -9.74 13.60 3.86
N GLY A 95 -10.15 14.81 4.27
CA GLY A 95 -11.12 15.00 5.34
C GLY A 95 -10.69 14.53 6.73
N ILE A 96 -9.37 14.37 6.94
CA ILE A 96 -8.84 13.95 8.24
C ILE A 96 -9.11 14.98 9.33
N GLY A 97 -9.35 14.49 10.56
CA GLY A 97 -9.66 15.32 11.71
C GLY A 97 -11.13 15.78 11.75
N HIS A 98 -11.91 15.53 10.69
CA HIS A 98 -13.33 15.87 10.65
C HIS A 98 -14.18 14.66 11.05
N PRO A 99 -15.16 14.85 11.95
CA PRO A 99 -16.20 13.84 12.21
C PRO A 99 -17.03 13.61 10.95
N PHE A 100 -17.72 12.46 10.86
CA PHE A 100 -18.49 12.11 9.66
C PHE A 100 -19.50 13.21 9.24
N THR A 101 -20.06 13.94 10.20
CA THR A 101 -21.00 15.04 9.95
C THR A 101 -20.41 16.27 9.23
N ARG A 102 -19.07 16.35 9.14
CA ARG A 102 -18.35 17.42 8.46
C ARG A 102 -17.55 16.95 7.23
N GLN A 103 -17.55 15.65 6.97
CA GLN A 103 -16.94 15.14 5.73
C GLN A 103 -17.87 15.43 4.55
N THR A 104 -17.29 15.76 3.42
CA THR A 104 -18.02 16.01 2.17
C THR A 104 -18.16 14.73 1.34
N GLU A 105 -19.15 14.71 0.44
CA GLU A 105 -19.29 13.65 -0.57
C GLU A 105 -17.99 13.51 -1.39
N ALA A 106 -17.37 14.64 -1.77
CA ALA A 106 -16.10 14.64 -2.49
C ALA A 106 -14.94 13.96 -1.73
N ASP A 107 -14.89 14.08 -0.39
CA ASP A 107 -13.91 13.35 0.43
C ASP A 107 -14.15 11.83 0.34
N TRP A 108 -15.40 11.41 0.43
CA TRP A 108 -15.78 10.00 0.33
C TRP A 108 -15.49 9.43 -1.06
N ASP A 109 -15.88 10.12 -2.12
CA ASP A 109 -15.64 9.72 -3.51
C ASP A 109 -14.15 9.60 -3.79
N ARG A 110 -13.36 10.58 -3.37
CA ARG A 110 -11.91 10.56 -3.56
C ARG A 110 -11.26 9.39 -2.84
N VAL A 111 -11.62 9.16 -1.57
CA VAL A 111 -11.11 8.02 -0.79
C VAL A 111 -11.51 6.71 -1.43
N TYR A 112 -12.79 6.55 -1.79
CA TYR A 112 -13.28 5.32 -2.38
C TYR A 112 -12.62 5.03 -3.74
N ASN A 113 -12.55 6.04 -4.61
CA ASN A 113 -11.96 5.89 -5.94
C ASN A 113 -10.46 5.51 -5.87
N VAL A 114 -9.70 6.17 -4.98
CA VAL A 114 -8.25 5.92 -4.89
C VAL A 114 -7.93 4.69 -4.04
N ASN A 115 -8.58 4.49 -2.88
CA ASN A 115 -8.16 3.43 -1.95
C ASN A 115 -8.82 2.07 -2.21
N VAL A 116 -10.00 2.04 -2.85
CA VAL A 116 -10.77 0.81 -3.06
C VAL A 116 -10.91 0.47 -4.54
N LYS A 117 -11.50 1.40 -5.30
CA LYS A 117 -11.83 1.14 -6.71
C LYS A 117 -10.59 0.97 -7.57
N SER A 118 -9.50 1.67 -7.25
CA SER A 118 -8.21 1.47 -7.92
C SER A 118 -7.69 0.04 -7.79
N ILE A 119 -7.84 -0.58 -6.59
CA ILE A 119 -7.44 -1.97 -6.37
C ILE A 119 -8.29 -2.92 -7.21
N PHE A 120 -9.59 -2.63 -7.34
CA PHE A 120 -10.44 -3.39 -8.26
C PHE A 120 -9.92 -3.31 -9.69
N PHE A 121 -9.54 -2.12 -10.19
CA PHE A 121 -9.02 -1.96 -11.54
C PHE A 121 -7.71 -2.69 -11.78
N THR A 122 -6.74 -2.54 -10.85
CA THR A 122 -5.44 -3.20 -10.97
C THR A 122 -5.55 -4.72 -10.89
N CYS A 123 -6.34 -5.24 -9.94
CA CYS A 123 -6.56 -6.68 -9.79
C CYS A 123 -7.32 -7.26 -10.98
N LYS A 124 -8.37 -6.59 -11.49
CA LYS A 124 -9.11 -6.98 -12.69
C LYS A 124 -8.21 -7.05 -13.92
N ALA A 125 -7.31 -6.09 -14.09
CA ALA A 125 -6.43 -6.02 -15.25
C ALA A 125 -5.32 -7.09 -15.22
N ILE A 126 -4.77 -7.43 -14.04
CA ILE A 126 -3.69 -8.43 -13.92
C ILE A 126 -4.19 -9.87 -13.78
N ALA A 127 -5.42 -10.09 -13.28
CA ALA A 127 -5.93 -11.42 -12.98
C ALA A 127 -5.86 -12.41 -14.16
N PRO A 128 -6.21 -12.05 -15.41
CA PRO A 128 -6.06 -12.97 -16.55
C PRO A 128 -4.63 -13.49 -16.71
N HIS A 129 -3.62 -12.62 -16.57
CA HIS A 129 -2.21 -13.00 -16.66
C HIS A 129 -1.78 -13.97 -15.52
N PHE A 130 -2.25 -13.76 -14.29
CA PHE A 130 -1.96 -14.66 -13.17
C PHE A 130 -2.71 -16.01 -13.31
N ILE A 131 -3.96 -15.99 -13.77
CA ILE A 131 -4.79 -17.17 -14.01
C ILE A 131 -4.17 -18.08 -15.08
N GLU A 132 -3.78 -17.52 -16.22
CA GLU A 132 -3.13 -18.25 -17.31
C GLU A 132 -1.82 -18.91 -16.84
N ARG A 133 -1.03 -18.21 -16.05
CA ARG A 133 0.25 -18.69 -15.53
C ARG A 133 0.13 -19.58 -14.32
N LYS A 134 -1.05 -19.68 -13.72
CA LYS A 134 -1.29 -20.37 -12.43
C LYS A 134 -0.28 -19.98 -11.35
N SER A 135 0.03 -18.70 -11.29
CA SER A 135 1.01 -18.13 -10.36
C SER A 135 0.85 -16.62 -10.25
N GLY A 136 0.85 -16.09 -9.04
CA GLY A 136 0.81 -14.65 -8.78
C GLY A 136 0.74 -14.34 -7.28
N LYS A 137 1.22 -13.15 -6.92
CA LYS A 137 1.12 -12.60 -5.57
C LYS A 137 0.51 -11.21 -5.63
N MET A 138 -0.58 -10.99 -4.93
CA MET A 138 -1.20 -9.67 -4.76
C MET A 138 -1.08 -9.22 -3.31
N ILE A 139 -0.57 -8.03 -3.09
CA ILE A 139 -0.42 -7.43 -1.77
C ILE A 139 -1.12 -6.09 -1.77
N ASN A 140 -2.15 -5.96 -0.93
CA ASN A 140 -2.94 -4.73 -0.81
C ASN A 140 -2.54 -3.97 0.46
N ILE A 141 -2.16 -2.70 0.36
CA ILE A 141 -1.84 -1.90 1.53
C ILE A 141 -3.13 -1.34 2.13
N ALA A 142 -3.58 -1.98 3.21
CA ALA A 142 -4.68 -1.55 4.04
C ALA A 142 -4.22 -0.53 5.11
N SER A 143 -4.65 -0.66 6.34
CA SER A 143 -4.24 0.12 7.51
C SER A 143 -4.88 -0.47 8.77
N ILE A 144 -4.26 -0.28 9.93
CA ILE A 144 -4.92 -0.50 11.23
C ILE A 144 -6.17 0.38 11.40
N ALA A 145 -6.27 1.50 10.69
CA ALA A 145 -7.46 2.36 10.71
C ALA A 145 -8.74 1.64 10.25
N GLY A 146 -8.61 0.58 9.45
CA GLY A 146 -9.76 -0.27 9.07
C GLY A 146 -10.40 -0.93 10.30
N PRO A 147 -9.73 -1.86 10.98
CA PRO A 147 -10.27 -2.54 12.16
C PRO A 147 -10.47 -1.60 13.37
N LEU A 148 -9.66 -0.55 13.54
CA LEU A 148 -9.84 0.42 14.63
C LEU A 148 -11.07 1.31 14.45
N ALA A 149 -11.59 1.47 13.25
CA ALA A 149 -12.75 2.30 12.96
C ALA A 149 -12.64 3.72 13.55
N SER A 150 -11.59 4.45 13.21
CA SER A 150 -11.27 5.75 13.79
C SER A 150 -12.33 6.81 13.49
N PRO A 151 -12.95 7.46 14.50
CA PRO A 151 -13.97 8.50 14.29
C PRO A 151 -13.38 9.79 13.70
N THR A 152 -12.06 9.98 13.70
CA THR A 152 -11.40 11.17 13.13
C THR A 152 -11.05 11.02 11.66
N MET A 153 -11.28 9.85 11.08
CA MET A 153 -11.02 9.54 9.66
C MET A 153 -12.03 8.49 9.13
N PRO A 154 -13.34 8.75 9.20
CA PRO A 154 -14.38 7.74 8.96
C PRO A 154 -14.34 7.17 7.53
N SER A 155 -14.26 8.01 6.49
CA SER A 155 -14.18 7.54 5.09
C SER A 155 -12.93 6.69 4.84
N TYR A 156 -11.78 7.10 5.39
CA TYR A 156 -10.54 6.35 5.29
C TYR A 156 -10.64 4.97 5.98
N SER A 157 -11.17 4.93 7.22
CA SER A 157 -11.37 3.68 7.95
C SER A 157 -12.27 2.70 7.20
N VAL A 158 -13.39 3.19 6.66
CA VAL A 158 -14.30 2.38 5.83
C VAL A 158 -13.56 1.87 4.58
N SER A 159 -12.80 2.72 3.90
CA SER A 159 -12.04 2.31 2.71
C SER A 159 -11.02 1.22 3.03
N LYS A 160 -10.28 1.36 4.14
CA LYS A 160 -9.22 0.39 4.51
C LYS A 160 -9.81 -0.93 5.03
N MET A 161 -10.98 -0.91 5.67
CA MET A 161 -11.74 -2.13 5.95
C MET A 161 -12.27 -2.77 4.66
N GLY A 162 -12.71 -1.97 3.70
CA GLY A 162 -13.09 -2.43 2.36
C GLY A 162 -11.95 -3.15 1.63
N VAL A 163 -10.72 -2.64 1.73
CA VAL A 163 -9.52 -3.30 1.18
C VAL A 163 -9.30 -4.68 1.81
N ILE A 164 -9.45 -4.81 3.14
CA ILE A 164 -9.32 -6.10 3.83
C ILE A 164 -10.38 -7.08 3.33
N THR A 165 -11.62 -6.64 3.24
CA THR A 165 -12.73 -7.47 2.76
C THR A 165 -12.50 -7.89 1.30
N PHE A 166 -12.10 -6.96 0.43
CA PHE A 166 -11.84 -7.26 -0.98
C PHE A 166 -10.65 -8.21 -1.16
N THR A 167 -9.62 -8.08 -0.34
CA THR A 167 -8.50 -9.04 -0.27
C THR A 167 -9.00 -10.47 -0.03
N ARG A 168 -9.91 -10.66 0.92
CA ARG A 168 -10.50 -11.97 1.24
C ARG A 168 -11.34 -12.54 0.10
N ILE A 169 -12.08 -11.69 -0.60
CA ILE A 169 -12.87 -12.08 -1.79
C ILE A 169 -11.94 -12.57 -2.89
N LEU A 170 -10.94 -11.78 -3.27
CA LEU A 170 -9.97 -12.12 -4.30
C LEU A 170 -9.17 -13.38 -3.95
N ALA A 171 -8.79 -13.55 -2.67
CA ALA A 171 -8.10 -14.75 -2.22
C ALA A 171 -8.90 -16.03 -2.45
N LYS A 172 -10.21 -16.00 -2.17
CA LYS A 172 -11.11 -17.14 -2.43
C LYS A 172 -11.29 -17.42 -3.91
N GLU A 173 -11.48 -16.37 -4.72
CA GLU A 173 -11.71 -16.48 -6.15
C GLU A 173 -10.48 -17.00 -6.90
N LEU A 174 -9.28 -16.53 -6.53
CA LEU A 174 -8.05 -16.80 -7.25
C LEU A 174 -7.24 -17.99 -6.70
N ALA A 175 -7.66 -18.59 -5.59
CA ALA A 175 -6.95 -19.72 -4.97
C ALA A 175 -6.82 -20.93 -5.90
N ALA A 176 -7.85 -21.23 -6.70
CA ALA A 176 -7.84 -22.32 -7.68
C ALA A 176 -6.74 -22.16 -8.76
N TYR A 177 -6.22 -20.96 -8.91
CA TYR A 177 -5.18 -20.62 -9.88
C TYR A 177 -3.81 -20.42 -9.21
N ASN A 178 -3.64 -20.86 -7.95
CA ASN A 178 -2.39 -20.71 -7.21
C ASN A 178 -1.91 -19.24 -7.09
N VAL A 179 -2.86 -18.32 -6.90
CA VAL A 179 -2.60 -16.90 -6.66
C VAL A 179 -2.87 -16.57 -5.21
N ASN A 180 -1.84 -16.05 -4.51
CA ASN A 180 -2.01 -15.57 -3.14
C ASN A 180 -2.40 -14.09 -3.15
N VAL A 181 -3.39 -13.75 -2.33
CA VAL A 181 -3.83 -12.36 -2.16
C VAL A 181 -3.89 -12.04 -0.67
N ASN A 182 -3.06 -11.09 -0.21
CA ASN A 182 -3.00 -10.70 1.19
C ASN A 182 -3.02 -9.18 1.34
N ALA A 183 -3.35 -8.70 2.52
CA ALA A 183 -3.24 -7.30 2.90
C ALA A 183 -2.13 -7.11 3.94
N ILE A 184 -1.48 -5.95 3.92
CA ILE A 184 -0.65 -5.44 5.01
C ILE A 184 -1.40 -4.27 5.62
N CYS A 185 -1.44 -4.21 6.94
CA CYS A 185 -2.08 -3.16 7.73
C CYS A 185 -1.00 -2.39 8.51
N PRO A 186 -0.42 -1.32 7.93
CA PRO A 186 0.53 -0.48 8.62
C PRO A 186 -0.09 0.21 9.83
N GLY A 187 0.72 0.40 10.87
CA GLY A 187 0.38 1.20 12.05
C GLY A 187 0.76 2.66 11.92
N LEU A 188 1.42 3.20 12.95
CA LEU A 188 1.88 4.59 12.99
C LEU A 188 3.29 4.70 12.35
N LEU A 189 3.36 5.36 11.19
CA LEU A 189 4.61 5.59 10.48
C LEU A 189 4.84 7.10 10.29
N TRP A 190 6.07 7.56 10.51
CA TRP A 190 6.46 8.93 10.24
C TRP A 190 6.65 9.15 8.73
N THR A 191 5.56 9.53 8.06
CA THR A 191 5.49 9.78 6.61
C THR A 191 4.90 11.17 6.37
N ASP A 192 4.96 11.67 5.13
CA ASP A 192 4.33 12.95 4.79
C ASP A 192 2.82 12.92 5.00
N MET A 193 2.18 11.77 4.80
CA MET A 193 0.78 11.57 5.17
C MET A 193 0.56 11.84 6.66
N TRP A 194 1.42 11.29 7.54
CA TRP A 194 1.30 11.51 8.98
C TRP A 194 1.61 12.96 9.40
N LYS A 195 2.58 13.62 8.73
CA LYS A 195 2.85 15.06 8.96
C LYS A 195 1.61 15.90 8.68
N SER A 196 0.93 15.64 7.56
CA SER A 196 -0.34 16.31 7.22
C SER A 196 -1.44 16.02 8.25
N ILE A 197 -1.54 14.78 8.75
CA ILE A 197 -2.43 14.40 9.86
C ILE A 197 -2.13 15.25 11.10
N GLY A 198 -0.86 15.33 11.47
CA GLY A 198 -0.41 16.08 12.64
C GLY A 198 -0.74 17.57 12.57
N GLU A 199 -0.57 18.19 11.41
CA GLU A 199 -0.93 19.60 11.21
C GLU A 199 -2.42 19.86 11.39
N VAL A 200 -3.28 19.00 10.83
CA VAL A 200 -4.73 19.11 11.01
C VAL A 200 -5.11 18.90 12.48
N LEU A 201 -4.56 17.89 13.14
CA LEU A 201 -4.84 17.64 14.55
C LEU A 201 -4.40 18.80 15.45
N ARG A 202 -3.25 19.43 15.15
CA ARG A 202 -2.77 20.63 15.87
C ARG A 202 -3.72 21.81 15.69
N ALA A 203 -4.26 21.99 14.50
CA ALA A 203 -5.19 23.07 14.19
C ALA A 203 -6.57 22.86 14.83
N THR A 204 -7.01 21.60 14.99
CA THR A 204 -8.38 21.26 15.39
C THR A 204 -8.54 20.80 16.84
N ASN A 205 -7.44 20.39 17.51
CA ASN A 205 -7.48 19.89 18.88
C ASN A 205 -6.59 20.75 19.81
N PRO A 206 -7.19 21.48 20.79
CA PRO A 206 -6.43 22.31 21.72
C PRO A 206 -5.32 21.59 22.48
N ALA A 207 -5.47 20.30 22.76
CA ALA A 207 -4.47 19.49 23.48
C ALA A 207 -3.15 19.31 22.71
N TYR A 208 -3.14 19.62 21.42
CA TYR A 208 -1.96 19.49 20.56
C TYR A 208 -1.37 20.83 20.10
N ARG A 209 -1.97 21.94 20.52
CA ARG A 209 -1.61 23.29 20.01
C ARG A 209 -0.13 23.64 20.20
N ASP A 210 0.45 23.27 21.35
CA ASP A 210 1.81 23.62 21.74
C ASP A 210 2.85 22.53 21.34
N LEU A 211 2.42 21.47 20.69
CA LEU A 211 3.29 20.39 20.25
C LEU A 211 3.65 20.54 18.78
N THR A 212 4.89 20.21 18.42
CA THR A 212 5.25 19.98 17.02
C THR A 212 4.59 18.70 16.52
N THR A 213 4.43 18.55 15.20
CA THR A 213 3.86 17.33 14.59
C THR A 213 4.69 16.09 14.97
N ARG A 214 6.03 16.24 15.11
CA ARG A 214 6.91 15.15 15.54
C ARG A 214 6.67 14.76 17.00
N GLN A 215 6.58 15.70 17.91
CA GLN A 215 6.26 15.44 19.32
C GLN A 215 4.89 14.76 19.49
N MET A 216 3.90 15.17 18.68
CA MET A 216 2.59 14.51 18.70
C MET A 216 2.67 13.07 18.22
N PHE A 217 3.47 12.80 17.20
CA PHE A 217 3.70 11.44 16.70
C PHE A 217 4.37 10.57 17.76
N GLU A 218 5.46 11.05 18.38
CA GLU A 218 6.20 10.34 19.43
C GLU A 218 5.30 10.05 20.63
N LYS A 219 4.50 11.03 21.06
CA LYS A 219 3.52 10.83 22.13
C LYS A 219 2.52 9.73 21.78
N ARG A 220 2.00 9.72 20.55
CA ARG A 220 1.08 8.65 20.13
C ARG A 220 1.76 7.28 20.06
N VAL A 221 2.99 7.20 19.61
CA VAL A 221 3.76 5.96 19.64
C VAL A 221 3.91 5.46 21.08
N GLU A 222 4.27 6.35 22.00
CA GLU A 222 4.41 6.00 23.43
C GLU A 222 3.08 5.57 24.08
N GLU A 223 1.97 6.21 23.72
CA GLU A 223 0.66 5.90 24.32
C GLU A 223 0.00 4.65 23.71
N TRP A 224 0.08 4.48 22.38
CA TRP A 224 -0.74 3.50 21.65
C TRP A 224 0.01 2.25 21.22
N VAL A 225 1.32 2.35 20.96
CA VAL A 225 2.11 1.22 20.45
C VAL A 225 2.66 0.38 21.59
N PRO A 226 2.21 -0.86 21.79
CA PRO A 226 2.74 -1.72 22.87
C PRO A 226 4.25 -1.92 22.84
N LEU A 227 4.86 -2.03 21.64
CA LEU A 227 6.32 -2.14 21.50
C LEU A 227 7.07 -0.83 21.74
N LYS A 228 6.39 0.31 22.01
CA LYS A 228 6.98 1.63 22.33
C LYS A 228 8.03 2.11 21.32
N ARG A 229 7.90 1.73 20.07
CA ARG A 229 8.77 2.16 18.97
C ARG A 229 7.96 2.47 17.72
N GLU A 230 8.41 3.45 16.97
CA GLU A 230 7.78 3.75 15.67
C GLU A 230 8.03 2.64 14.66
N GLN A 231 7.05 2.40 13.81
CA GLN A 231 7.26 1.59 12.62
C GLN A 231 7.89 2.45 11.53
N THR A 232 8.72 1.82 10.73
CA THR A 232 9.37 2.44 9.58
C THR A 232 8.76 1.94 8.27
N PRO A 233 8.87 2.69 7.16
CA PRO A 233 8.49 2.18 5.86
C PRO A 233 9.19 0.87 5.48
N GLU A 234 10.41 0.64 5.99
CA GLU A 234 11.20 -0.57 5.79
C GLU A 234 10.57 -1.80 6.47
N ASP A 235 9.88 -1.64 7.59
CA ASP A 235 9.13 -2.74 8.23
C ASP A 235 8.01 -3.23 7.30
N ILE A 236 7.34 -2.31 6.61
CA ILE A 236 6.31 -2.64 5.62
C ILE A 236 6.94 -3.30 4.38
N GLY A 237 8.10 -2.80 3.95
CA GLY A 237 8.88 -3.41 2.87
C GLY A 237 9.26 -4.86 3.19
N SER A 238 9.71 -5.15 4.40
CA SER A 238 10.06 -6.50 4.87
C SER A 238 8.85 -7.43 4.87
N ALA A 239 7.70 -6.96 5.35
CA ALA A 239 6.45 -7.72 5.30
C ALA A 239 5.99 -7.99 3.85
N ALA A 240 6.15 -7.02 2.94
CA ALA A 240 5.83 -7.19 1.53
C ALA A 240 6.74 -8.25 0.87
N VAL A 241 8.03 -8.23 1.16
CA VAL A 241 8.97 -9.26 0.68
C VAL A 241 8.56 -10.65 1.16
N PHE A 242 8.22 -10.81 2.44
CA PHE A 242 7.77 -12.08 2.99
C PHE A 242 6.52 -12.59 2.26
N LEU A 243 5.48 -11.76 2.15
CA LEU A 243 4.23 -12.15 1.48
C LEU A 243 4.39 -12.39 -0.04
N ALA A 244 5.39 -11.77 -0.67
CA ALA A 244 5.72 -11.98 -2.08
C ALA A 244 6.54 -13.26 -2.32
N SER A 245 7.19 -13.81 -1.30
CA SER A 245 8.09 -14.95 -1.40
C SER A 245 7.38 -16.31 -1.36
N GLU A 246 8.12 -17.38 -1.66
CA GLU A 246 7.64 -18.76 -1.53
C GLU A 246 7.45 -19.21 -0.06
N GLU A 247 8.06 -18.49 0.89
CA GLU A 247 7.85 -18.72 2.33
C GLU A 247 6.38 -18.50 2.73
N ALA A 248 5.67 -17.60 2.03
CA ALA A 248 4.25 -17.32 2.23
C ALA A 248 3.31 -18.08 1.27
N ARG A 249 3.77 -19.17 0.60
CA ARG A 249 2.96 -19.88 -0.41
C ARG A 249 1.60 -20.40 0.12
N ASN A 250 1.50 -20.71 1.40
CA ASN A 250 0.28 -21.18 2.05
C ASN A 250 -0.48 -20.07 2.81
N ILE A 251 -0.12 -18.80 2.58
CA ILE A 251 -0.78 -17.65 3.21
C ILE A 251 -1.58 -16.91 2.15
N THR A 252 -2.91 -16.88 2.29
CA THR A 252 -3.81 -16.12 1.42
C THR A 252 -5.04 -15.64 2.21
N GLY A 253 -5.62 -14.51 1.83
CA GLY A 253 -6.77 -13.90 2.48
C GLY A 253 -6.47 -13.26 3.84
N GLN A 254 -5.19 -13.11 4.22
CA GLN A 254 -4.80 -12.57 5.51
C GLN A 254 -4.63 -11.05 5.47
N ALA A 255 -4.90 -10.41 6.62
CA ALA A 255 -4.58 -9.01 6.88
C ALA A 255 -3.48 -8.97 7.95
N LEU A 256 -2.23 -8.83 7.52
CA LEU A 256 -1.07 -8.83 8.40
C LEU A 256 -0.91 -7.46 9.06
N MET A 257 -1.08 -7.38 10.38
CA MET A 257 -0.81 -6.18 11.15
C MET A 257 0.70 -5.97 11.28
N VAL A 258 1.18 -4.78 10.87
CA VAL A 258 2.57 -4.34 11.07
C VAL A 258 2.48 -3.01 11.79
N ASP A 259 2.25 -3.06 13.10
CA ASP A 259 1.76 -1.92 13.88
C ASP A 259 2.33 -1.85 15.32
N GLY A 260 3.25 -2.74 15.65
CA GLY A 260 3.83 -2.81 16.99
C GLY A 260 2.86 -3.28 18.08
N GLY A 261 1.76 -3.95 17.68
CA GLY A 261 0.78 -4.53 18.59
C GLY A 261 -0.42 -3.62 18.91
N VAL A 262 -0.63 -2.55 18.14
CA VAL A 262 -1.80 -1.66 18.34
C VAL A 262 -3.12 -2.38 18.12
N VAL A 263 -3.18 -3.26 17.12
CA VAL A 263 -4.36 -4.09 16.82
C VAL A 263 -3.97 -5.56 16.95
N MET A 264 -4.60 -6.24 17.90
CA MET A 264 -4.44 -7.68 18.13
C MET A 264 -5.77 -8.38 17.87
N HIS A 265 -5.74 -9.47 17.12
CA HIS A 265 -6.91 -10.32 16.81
C HIS A 265 -6.67 -11.74 17.30
#